data_ab3193555d2125394bd1921ccecfd6a1
#
_entry.id   ab3193555d2125394bd1921ccecfd6a1
#
_cell.length_a   1.000
_cell.length_b   1.000
_cell.length_c   1.000
_cell.angle_alpha   90.00
_cell.angle_beta   90.00
_cell.angle_gamma   90.00
#
_symmetry.space_group_name_H-M   'P 1'
#
loop_
_entity.id
_entity.type
_entity.pdbx_description
1 polymer ?
#
loop_
_entity_poly.entity_id
_entity_poly.type
_entity_poly.pdbx_seq_one_letter_code
_entity_poly.pdbx_strand_id
1 'polypeptide(L)'
;MFVFVIKEKRKEKNITLYRLYKMTGLSYSYLSELENNKVFNPSLETMNKIAHALNVKIDDLFYSHLDIDDLKVELNRRIDEYGLRSKEALEVSQIIDLLINIEMKKD
;
A
#
# COMPACT_ATOMS: atom_id res chain seq x y z
N MET A 1 -1.62 -12.65 4.38
CA MET A 1 -1.42 -11.96 3.10
C MET A 1 -0.99 -10.53 3.38
N PHE A 2 -0.03 -10.02 2.61
CA PHE A 2 0.39 -8.62 2.71
C PHE A 2 -0.23 -7.83 1.57
N VAL A 3 -0.75 -6.66 1.89
CA VAL A 3 -1.22 -5.70 0.89
C VAL A 3 -0.35 -4.45 1.04
N PHE A 4 0.37 -4.10 -0.03
CA PHE A 4 1.29 -2.97 0.00
C PHE A 4 0.59 -1.68 -0.40
N VAL A 5 0.87 -0.63 0.35
CA VAL A 5 0.30 0.71 0.12
C VAL A 5 1.40 1.70 -0.26
N ILE A 6 2.45 1.20 -0.89
CA ILE A 6 3.61 1.99 -1.31
C ILE A 6 3.19 3.13 -2.24
N LYS A 7 2.32 2.83 -3.21
CA LYS A 7 1.84 3.82 -4.18
C LYS A 7 1.12 4.98 -3.48
N GLU A 8 0.27 4.67 -2.52
CA GLU A 8 -0.49 5.67 -1.76
C GLU A 8 0.46 6.54 -0.94
N LYS A 9 1.41 5.92 -0.24
CA LYS A 9 2.40 6.65 0.55
C LYS A 9 3.30 7.51 -0.33
N ARG A 10 3.70 6.99 -1.48
CA ARG A 10 4.50 7.73 -2.46
C ARG A 10 3.76 8.98 -2.95
N LYS A 11 2.49 8.83 -3.29
CA LYS A 11 1.65 9.95 -3.76
C LYS A 11 1.46 11.00 -2.67
N GLU A 12 1.29 10.59 -1.42
CA GLU A 12 1.20 11.51 -0.29
C GLU A 12 2.44 12.39 -0.17
N LYS A 13 3.60 11.84 -0.52
CA LYS A 13 4.87 12.54 -0.45
C LYS A 13 5.22 13.28 -1.75
N ASN A 14 4.33 13.24 -2.75
CA ASN A 14 4.56 13.85 -4.06
C ASN A 14 5.82 13.31 -4.75
N ILE A 15 6.07 12.01 -4.60
CA ILE A 15 7.22 11.33 -5.20
C ILE A 15 6.73 10.46 -6.34
N THR A 16 7.31 10.64 -7.53
CA THR A 16 6.98 9.79 -8.68
C THR A 16 7.64 8.42 -8.54
N LEU A 17 7.12 7.43 -9.26
CA LEU A 17 7.73 6.10 -9.28
C LEU A 17 9.17 6.15 -9.81
N TYR A 18 9.42 6.98 -10.81
CA TYR A 18 10.77 7.17 -11.35
C TYR A 18 11.70 7.71 -10.28
N ARG A 19 11.25 8.70 -9.51
CA ARG A 19 12.06 9.27 -8.43
C ARG A 19 12.34 8.24 -7.34
N LEU A 20 11.35 7.42 -6.99
CA LEU A 20 11.53 6.34 -6.01
C LEU A 20 12.57 5.34 -6.51
N TYR A 21 12.50 4.98 -7.79
CA TYR A 21 13.52 4.15 -8.43
C TYR A 21 14.93 4.74 -8.26
N LYS A 22 15.08 6.03 -8.51
CA LYS A 22 16.38 6.70 -8.36
C LYS A 22 16.84 6.75 -6.91
N MET A 23 15.93 6.96 -5.98
CA MET A 23 16.26 7.07 -4.55
C MET A 23 16.64 5.73 -3.94
N THR A 24 16.00 4.65 -4.35
CA THR A 24 16.21 3.32 -3.76
C THR A 24 17.28 2.50 -4.47
N GLY A 25 17.52 2.76 -5.74
CA GLY A 25 18.37 1.92 -6.57
C GLY A 25 17.74 0.58 -6.96
N LEU A 26 16.47 0.37 -6.62
CA LEU A 26 15.73 -0.83 -7.02
C LEU A 26 15.25 -0.69 -8.46
N SER A 27 15.04 -1.82 -9.15
CA SER A 27 14.58 -1.80 -10.52
C SER A 27 13.20 -1.14 -10.63
N TYR A 28 12.98 -0.34 -11.68
CA TYR A 28 11.70 0.31 -11.93
C TYR A 28 10.58 -0.72 -12.09
N SER A 29 10.85 -1.78 -12.88
CA SER A 29 9.88 -2.86 -13.09
C SER A 29 9.51 -3.54 -11.79
N TYR A 30 10.50 -3.80 -10.93
CA TYR A 30 10.26 -4.42 -9.62
C TYR A 30 9.37 -3.54 -8.74
N LEU A 31 9.65 -2.24 -8.68
CA LEU A 31 8.85 -1.30 -7.91
C LEU A 31 7.41 -1.24 -8.44
N SER A 32 7.25 -1.23 -9.76
CA SER A 32 5.93 -1.24 -10.39
C SER A 32 5.14 -2.51 -10.01
N GLU A 33 5.78 -3.66 -10.08
CA GLU A 33 5.17 -4.93 -9.69
C GLU A 33 4.78 -4.95 -8.21
N LEU A 34 5.64 -4.40 -7.36
CA LEU A 34 5.37 -4.31 -5.93
C LEU A 34 4.18 -3.39 -5.63
N GLU A 35 4.10 -2.24 -6.32
CA GLU A 35 2.97 -1.32 -6.18
C GLU A 35 1.65 -1.91 -6.67
N ASN A 36 1.71 -2.82 -7.64
CA ASN A 36 0.54 -3.49 -8.18
C ASN A 36 0.24 -4.83 -7.49
N ASN A 37 0.90 -5.08 -6.36
CA ASN A 37 0.72 -6.28 -5.55
C ASN A 37 0.98 -7.58 -6.32
N LYS A 38 1.94 -7.57 -7.23
CA LYS A 38 2.39 -8.74 -7.97
C LYS A 38 3.56 -9.46 -7.30
N VAL A 39 4.20 -8.80 -6.35
CA VAL A 39 5.29 -9.36 -5.54
C VAL A 39 4.77 -9.44 -4.11
N PHE A 40 4.84 -10.63 -3.51
CA PHE A 40 4.26 -10.86 -2.18
C PHE A 40 5.27 -11.01 -1.07
N ASN A 41 6.54 -11.20 -1.41
CA ASN A 41 7.60 -11.46 -0.42
C ASN A 41 8.85 -10.60 -0.69
N PRO A 42 8.76 -9.26 -0.60
CA PRO A 42 9.97 -8.45 -0.70
C PRO A 42 10.85 -8.70 0.51
N SER A 43 12.17 -8.62 0.32
CA SER A 43 13.11 -8.78 1.43
C SER A 43 12.99 -7.62 2.40
N LEU A 44 13.46 -7.83 3.63
CA LEU A 44 13.51 -6.77 4.64
C LEU A 44 14.38 -5.61 4.16
N GLU A 45 15.49 -5.92 3.48
CA GLU A 45 16.37 -4.89 2.91
C GLU A 45 15.63 -4.02 1.91
N THR A 46 14.84 -4.63 1.02
CA THR A 46 14.01 -3.91 0.05
C THR A 46 13.01 -3.00 0.75
N MET A 47 12.32 -3.52 1.76
CA MET A 47 11.34 -2.76 2.53
C MET A 47 12.00 -1.58 3.25
N ASN A 48 13.18 -1.79 3.83
CA ASN A 48 13.95 -0.73 4.48
C ASN A 48 14.31 0.39 3.51
N LYS A 49 14.75 0.04 2.31
CA LYS A 49 15.12 1.03 1.29
C LYS A 49 13.93 1.90 0.90
N ILE A 50 12.77 1.28 0.70
CA ILE A 50 11.55 2.01 0.32
C ILE A 50 11.08 2.88 1.48
N ALA A 51 11.02 2.35 2.68
CA ALA A 51 10.60 3.09 3.87
C ALA A 51 11.50 4.30 4.11
N HIS A 52 12.80 4.11 3.99
CA HIS A 52 13.76 5.20 4.15
C HIS A 52 13.57 6.29 3.09
N ALA A 53 13.40 5.89 1.83
CA ALA A 53 13.19 6.83 0.73
C ALA A 53 11.90 7.64 0.91
N LEU A 54 10.85 7.03 1.42
CA LEU A 54 9.57 7.69 1.66
C LEU A 54 9.47 8.34 3.04
N ASN A 55 10.50 8.18 3.87
CA ASN A 55 10.55 8.72 5.23
C ASN A 55 9.36 8.26 6.07
N VAL A 56 9.08 6.97 6.01
CA VAL A 56 8.03 6.31 6.81
C VAL A 56 8.61 5.08 7.47
N LYS A 57 7.85 4.48 8.38
CA LYS A 57 8.24 3.21 9.00
C LYS A 57 7.90 2.06 8.05
N ILE A 58 8.60 0.93 8.20
CA ILE A 58 8.30 -0.26 7.40
C ILE A 58 6.83 -0.66 7.58
N ASP A 59 6.32 -0.61 8.80
CA ASP A 59 4.93 -0.97 9.11
C ASP A 59 3.90 -0.09 8.39
N ASP A 60 4.29 1.09 7.94
CA ASP A 60 3.42 1.99 7.19
C ASP A 60 3.28 1.61 5.72
N LEU A 61 4.08 0.65 5.23
CA LEU A 61 4.11 0.28 3.82
C LEU A 61 3.14 -0.83 3.46
N PHE A 62 2.59 -1.54 4.44
CA PHE A 62 1.75 -2.69 4.15
C PHE A 62 0.75 -2.96 5.27
N TYR A 63 -0.29 -3.70 4.92
CA TYR A 63 -1.24 -4.27 5.88
C TYR A 63 -1.09 -5.80 5.84
N SER A 64 -0.99 -6.42 7.02
CA SER A 64 -0.86 -7.87 7.14
C SER A 64 -1.94 -8.40 8.08
N HIS A 65 -2.33 -9.65 7.86
CA HIS A 65 -3.29 -10.36 8.71
C HIS A 65 -4.69 -9.70 8.78
N LEU A 66 -4.98 -8.77 7.86
CA LEU A 66 -6.29 -8.14 7.76
C LEU A 66 -7.11 -8.86 6.70
N ASP A 67 -8.38 -9.13 7.00
CA ASP A 67 -9.34 -9.60 6.00
C ASP A 67 -10.26 -8.45 5.59
N ILE A 68 -11.13 -8.73 4.61
CA ILE A 68 -12.03 -7.72 4.06
C ILE A 68 -13.03 -7.24 5.13
N ASP A 69 -13.48 -8.15 6.00
CA ASP A 69 -14.45 -7.79 7.03
C ASP A 69 -13.84 -6.83 8.05
N ASP A 70 -12.61 -7.07 8.47
CA ASP A 70 -11.89 -6.16 9.37
C ASP A 70 -11.73 -4.78 8.74
N LEU A 71 -11.41 -4.74 7.45
CA LEU A 71 -11.26 -3.48 6.73
C LEU A 71 -12.58 -2.75 6.56
N LYS A 72 -13.69 -3.46 6.40
CA LYS A 72 -15.01 -2.84 6.34
C LYS A 72 -15.38 -2.16 7.66
N VAL A 73 -15.07 -2.81 8.78
CA VAL A 73 -15.27 -2.21 10.10
C VAL A 73 -14.43 -0.94 10.24
N GLU A 74 -13.17 -1.00 9.83
CA GLU A 74 -12.28 0.16 9.88
C GLU A 74 -12.77 1.28 8.96
N LEU A 75 -13.28 0.94 7.77
CA LEU A 75 -13.83 1.92 6.85
C LEU A 75 -15.01 2.66 7.46
N ASN A 76 -15.95 1.92 8.07
CA ASN A 76 -17.11 2.52 8.71
C ASN A 76 -16.69 3.46 9.84
N ARG A 77 -15.71 3.07 10.65
CA ARG A 77 -15.18 3.92 11.70
C ARG A 77 -14.61 5.23 11.14
N ARG A 78 -13.86 5.15 10.06
CA ARG A 78 -13.26 6.34 9.44
C ARG A 78 -14.29 7.24 8.79
N ILE A 79 -15.34 6.65 8.20
CA ILE A 79 -16.44 7.43 7.65
C ILE A 79 -17.14 8.23 8.76
N ASP A 80 -17.42 7.59 9.89
CA ASP A 80 -18.08 8.24 11.02
C ASP A 80 -17.21 9.35 11.62
N GLU A 81 -15.91 9.14 11.69
CA GLU A 81 -14.98 10.06 12.35
C GLU A 81 -14.54 11.20 11.42
N TYR A 82 -14.28 10.92 10.15
CA TYR A 82 -13.68 11.87 9.20
C TYR A 82 -14.57 12.22 8.02
N GLY A 83 -15.62 11.48 7.77
CA GLY A 83 -16.53 11.67 6.65
C GLY A 83 -16.28 10.73 5.48
N LEU A 84 -17.32 10.51 4.68
CA LEU A 84 -17.32 9.55 3.56
C LEU A 84 -16.25 9.85 2.51
N ARG A 85 -16.00 11.12 2.25
CA ARG A 85 -15.05 11.56 1.21
C ARG A 85 -13.69 11.92 1.77
N SER A 86 -13.42 11.58 3.03
CA SER A 86 -12.14 11.87 3.64
C SER A 86 -11.02 11.01 3.03
N LYS A 87 -9.81 11.52 3.12
CA LYS A 87 -8.61 10.79 2.71
C LYS A 87 -8.48 9.47 3.46
N GLU A 88 -8.79 9.48 4.75
CA GLU A 88 -8.69 8.32 5.63
C GLU A 88 -9.65 7.20 5.20
N ALA A 89 -10.89 7.56 4.83
CA ALA A 89 -11.87 6.60 4.36
C ALA A 89 -11.50 6.06 2.97
N LEU A 90 -11.03 6.93 2.07
CA LEU A 90 -10.61 6.53 0.72
C LEU A 90 -9.44 5.56 0.76
N GLU A 91 -8.49 5.73 1.67
CA GLU A 91 -7.34 4.85 1.82
C GLU A 91 -7.80 3.41 2.12
N VAL A 92 -8.71 3.24 3.08
CA VAL A 92 -9.22 1.92 3.44
C VAL A 92 -10.06 1.33 2.31
N SER A 93 -10.88 2.14 1.66
CA SER A 93 -11.70 1.70 0.52
C SER A 93 -10.83 1.16 -0.61
N GLN A 94 -9.73 1.82 -0.92
CA GLN A 94 -8.79 1.37 -1.94
C GLN A 94 -8.13 0.04 -1.59
N ILE A 95 -7.81 -0.17 -0.31
CA ILE A 95 -7.24 -1.42 0.16
C ILE A 95 -8.25 -2.56 0.02
N ILE A 96 -9.51 -2.32 0.35
CA ILE A 96 -10.58 -3.31 0.16
C ILE A 96 -10.68 -3.69 -1.31
N ASP A 97 -10.67 -2.71 -2.22
CA ASP A 97 -10.73 -2.97 -3.65
C ASP A 97 -9.54 -3.83 -4.11
N LEU A 98 -8.34 -3.55 -3.60
CA LEU A 98 -7.15 -4.35 -3.91
C LEU A 98 -7.31 -5.80 -3.46
N LEU A 99 -7.83 -6.02 -2.26
CA LEU A 99 -8.04 -7.36 -1.72
C LEU A 99 -9.07 -8.13 -2.53
N ILE A 100 -10.16 -7.49 -2.92
CA ILE A 100 -11.19 -8.11 -3.77
C ILE A 100 -10.57 -8.52 -5.11
N ASN A 101 -9.79 -7.65 -5.74
CA ASN A 101 -9.15 -7.95 -7.01
C ASN A 101 -8.17 -9.13 -6.89
N ILE A 102 -7.41 -9.21 -5.80
CA ILE A 102 -6.48 -10.31 -5.56
C ILE A 102 -7.24 -11.63 -5.41
N GLU A 103 -8.33 -11.64 -4.66
CA GLU A 103 -9.14 -12.84 -4.48
C GLU A 103 -9.76 -13.30 -5.79
N MET A 104 -10.24 -12.39 -6.61
CA MET A 104 -10.81 -12.71 -7.92
C MET A 104 -9.80 -13.29 -8.90
N LYS A 105 -8.52 -12.99 -8.72
CA LYS A 105 -7.45 -13.48 -9.59
C LYS A 105 -6.86 -14.81 -9.16
N LYS A 106 -7.32 -15.36 -8.05
CA LYS A 106 -6.78 -16.62 -7.51
C LYS A 106 -7.27 -17.87 -8.24
N ASP A 107 -8.22 -17.74 -9.11
CA ASP A 107 -8.75 -18.89 -9.86
C ASP A 107 -7.88 -19.17 -11.10
#